data_8cf1aace4ce2428cefcdc0cdf9d52b0d
#
_entry.id   8cf1aace4ce2428cefcdc0cdf9d52b0d
#
_cell.length_a   1.000
_cell.length_b   1.000
_cell.length_c   1.000
_cell.angle_alpha   90.00
_cell.angle_beta   90.00
_cell.angle_gamma   90.00
#
_symmetry.space_group_name_H-M   'P 1'
#
loop_
_entity.id
_entity.type
_entity.pdbx_description
1 polymer ?
#
loop_
_entity_poly.entity_id
_entity_poly.type
_entity_poly.pdbx_seq_one_letter_code
_entity_poly.pdbx_strand_id
1 'polypeptide(L)'
;ALSSAASVVYKRQPKDMIIDRKRQKRAVMIRLENVCFAYEKEIALRYVDLHINRGDSIVIQGPNGCGKSTLIKLLNGIIFPSEGKYFYQGHEINEKALKNSQFAKWFHQQMGYVFQNADTQLFCGSVEEEIAFGPVQMGLSEEEIKKRTEDCLHLFGLEKLRDRPPYHLSGGEKRKVSLA
;
A
#
# COMPACT_ATOMS: atom_id res chain seq x y z
N ALA A 1 29.84 13.20 -2.74
CA ALA A 1 28.71 14.13 -2.95
C ALA A 1 27.48 13.53 -2.29
N LEU A 2 27.16 13.99 -1.09
CA LEU A 2 25.95 13.62 -0.35
C LEU A 2 24.76 14.27 -1.07
N SER A 3 23.91 13.45 -1.69
CA SER A 3 22.65 13.85 -2.28
C SER A 3 21.72 14.30 -1.14
N SER A 4 21.35 15.59 -1.13
CA SER A 4 20.43 16.15 -0.16
C SER A 4 19.06 15.50 -0.26
N ALA A 5 18.77 14.57 0.64
CA ALA A 5 17.43 14.09 0.88
C ALA A 5 16.64 15.22 1.56
N ALA A 6 15.57 15.70 0.92
CA ALA A 6 14.70 16.70 1.54
C ALA A 6 13.79 15.99 2.54
N SER A 7 14.04 16.19 3.84
CA SER A 7 13.14 15.74 4.90
C SER A 7 11.95 16.70 4.99
N VAL A 8 10.73 16.15 4.91
CA VAL A 8 9.52 16.92 5.20
C VAL A 8 9.24 16.81 6.70
N VAL A 9 9.51 17.89 7.42
CA VAL A 9 9.23 17.98 8.85
C VAL A 9 7.81 18.55 9.02
N TYR A 10 6.93 17.74 9.63
CA TYR A 10 5.57 18.18 9.95
C TYR A 10 5.56 19.03 11.23
N LYS A 11 5.10 20.26 11.13
CA LYS A 11 5.11 21.22 12.24
C LYS A 11 4.26 20.86 13.46
N ARG A 12 3.43 19.80 13.41
CA ARG A 12 2.49 19.43 14.51
C ARG A 12 2.25 17.93 14.69
N GLN A 13 3.17 17.07 14.28
CA GLN A 13 3.06 15.61 14.49
C GLN A 13 3.53 15.17 15.88
N PRO A 14 3.15 13.94 16.34
CA PRO A 14 3.92 13.26 17.38
C PRO A 14 5.38 13.35 16.97
N LYS A 15 6.24 13.82 17.88
CA LYS A 15 7.57 14.41 17.64
C LYS A 15 8.58 13.56 16.80
N ASP A 16 8.19 12.41 16.26
CA ASP A 16 9.12 11.39 15.84
C ASP A 16 8.84 10.73 14.48
N MET A 17 7.90 11.22 13.65
CA MET A 17 7.69 10.69 12.29
C MET A 17 8.43 11.53 11.25
N ILE A 18 9.39 10.93 10.55
CA ILE A 18 10.14 11.55 9.44
C ILE A 18 9.73 10.86 8.13
N ILE A 19 9.42 11.65 7.11
CA ILE A 19 9.17 11.17 5.75
C ILE A 19 10.25 11.74 4.84
N ASP A 20 11.08 10.85 4.27
CA ASP A 20 12.20 11.22 3.40
C ASP A 20 11.82 11.14 1.92
N ARG A 21 12.21 12.14 1.10
CA ARG A 21 11.89 12.27 -0.32
C ARG A 21 13.13 12.48 -1.19
N LYS A 22 13.20 11.74 -2.32
CA LYS A 22 14.05 12.13 -3.46
C LYS A 22 13.22 12.94 -4.46
N ARG A 23 13.60 14.18 -4.74
CA ARG A 23 12.83 15.15 -5.51
C ARG A 23 13.11 15.09 -7.03
N GLN A 24 12.06 14.88 -7.85
CA GLN A 24 11.99 15.29 -9.26
C GLN A 24 10.63 15.98 -9.49
N LYS A 25 10.55 16.96 -10.43
CA LYS A 25 9.27 17.58 -10.85
C LYS A 25 8.40 16.52 -11.55
N ARG A 26 7.51 15.86 -10.83
CA ARG A 26 6.60 14.84 -11.34
C ARG A 26 5.17 15.16 -10.89
N ALA A 27 4.16 14.63 -11.61
CA ALA A 27 2.75 14.82 -11.25
C ALA A 27 2.47 14.27 -9.85
N VAL A 28 1.72 15.03 -9.04
CA VAL A 28 1.29 14.62 -7.70
C VAL A 28 0.34 13.45 -7.82
N MET A 29 0.71 12.31 -7.21
CA MET A 29 -0.10 11.10 -7.18
C MET A 29 -0.98 11.05 -5.93
N ILE A 30 -0.38 11.36 -4.76
CA ILE A 30 -1.05 11.33 -3.46
C ILE A 30 -0.88 12.69 -2.79
N ARG A 31 -1.98 13.20 -2.24
CA ARG A 31 -1.99 14.42 -1.47
C ARG A 31 -2.88 14.27 -0.23
N LEU A 32 -2.30 14.52 0.92
CA LEU A 32 -3.01 14.65 2.18
C LEU A 32 -2.98 16.12 2.61
N GLU A 33 -4.11 16.64 3.07
CA GLU A 33 -4.29 18.01 3.53
C GLU A 33 -4.87 18.00 4.94
N ASN A 34 -4.08 18.41 5.94
CA ASN A 34 -4.46 18.50 7.35
C ASN A 34 -5.16 17.24 7.88
N VAL A 35 -4.70 16.05 7.46
CA VAL A 35 -5.35 14.78 7.79
C VAL A 35 -5.16 14.43 9.25
N CYS A 36 -6.29 14.20 9.95
CA CYS A 36 -6.34 13.61 11.27
C CYS A 36 -7.01 12.23 11.23
N PHE A 37 -6.60 11.34 12.13
CA PHE A 37 -7.26 10.07 12.35
C PHE A 37 -7.08 9.62 13.80
N ALA A 38 -8.15 9.11 14.41
CA ALA A 38 -8.14 8.53 15.74
C ALA A 38 -8.79 7.14 15.74
N TYR A 39 -8.23 6.23 16.53
CA TYR A 39 -8.91 5.00 16.92
C TYR A 39 -9.66 5.30 18.23
N GLU A 40 -11.00 5.31 18.17
CA GLU A 40 -11.83 5.69 19.32
C GLU A 40 -11.41 7.04 19.92
N LYS A 41 -10.62 7.03 21.02
CA LYS A 41 -10.11 8.24 21.70
C LYS A 41 -8.62 8.48 21.50
N GLU A 42 -7.89 7.54 20.87
CA GLU A 42 -6.45 7.66 20.66
C GLU A 42 -6.15 8.26 19.30
N ILE A 43 -5.54 9.45 19.31
CA ILE A 43 -5.14 10.14 18.07
C ILE A 43 -3.90 9.45 17.49
N ALA A 44 -4.07 8.82 16.33
CA ALA A 44 -2.99 8.15 15.61
C ALA A 44 -2.32 9.03 14.55
N LEU A 45 -3.08 9.92 13.91
CA LEU A 45 -2.57 10.91 12.96
C LEU A 45 -3.10 12.30 13.33
N ARG A 46 -2.23 13.32 13.27
CA ARG A 46 -2.60 14.70 13.63
C ARG A 46 -2.06 15.69 12.61
N TYR A 47 -2.97 16.32 11.85
CA TYR A 47 -2.68 17.37 10.87
C TYR A 47 -1.57 16.99 9.89
N VAL A 48 -1.70 15.78 9.30
CA VAL A 48 -0.71 15.25 8.35
C VAL A 48 -0.89 15.91 6.99
N ASP A 49 0.16 16.60 6.53
CA ASP A 49 0.28 17.09 5.17
C ASP A 49 1.33 16.26 4.41
N LEU A 50 0.95 15.68 3.28
CA LEU A 50 1.82 14.80 2.50
C LEU A 50 1.55 14.98 1.00
N HIS A 51 2.63 15.12 0.23
CA HIS A 51 2.57 15.08 -1.22
C HIS A 51 3.53 14.01 -1.73
N ILE A 52 3.01 13.07 -2.51
CA ILE A 52 3.79 12.01 -3.17
C ILE A 52 3.62 12.17 -4.67
N ASN A 53 4.71 12.28 -5.39
CA ASN A 53 4.69 12.39 -6.84
C ASN A 53 4.88 11.02 -7.49
N ARG A 54 4.49 10.89 -8.74
CA ARG A 54 4.71 9.65 -9.50
C ARG A 54 6.20 9.29 -9.54
N GLY A 55 6.52 8.06 -9.13
CA GLY A 55 7.87 7.50 -9.08
C GLY A 55 8.71 7.95 -7.87
N ASP A 56 8.10 8.60 -6.86
CA ASP A 56 8.77 8.82 -5.58
C ASP A 56 8.94 7.49 -4.85
N SER A 57 10.08 7.33 -4.20
CA SER A 57 10.33 6.28 -3.21
C SER A 57 10.38 6.93 -1.82
N ILE A 58 9.50 6.48 -0.92
CA ILE A 58 9.31 7.12 0.39
C ILE A 58 9.59 6.12 1.50
N VAL A 59 10.35 6.56 2.50
CA VAL A 59 10.58 5.82 3.74
C VAL A 59 9.91 6.57 4.89
N ILE A 60 9.03 5.87 5.62
CA ILE A 60 8.37 6.38 6.82
C ILE A 60 9.12 5.83 8.03
N GLN A 61 9.75 6.72 8.81
CA GLN A 61 10.53 6.37 10.00
C GLN A 61 9.90 6.97 11.26
N GLY A 62 10.14 6.32 12.39
CA GLY A 62 9.67 6.75 13.69
C GLY A 62 9.50 5.60 14.67
N PRO A 63 9.34 5.86 15.97
CA PRO A 63 9.17 4.84 17.00
C PRO A 63 7.89 4.02 16.81
N ASN A 64 7.79 2.93 17.55
CA ASN A 64 6.56 2.13 17.55
C ASN A 64 5.41 2.96 18.12
N GLY A 65 4.21 2.83 17.52
CA GLY A 65 3.02 3.58 17.94
C GLY A 65 2.89 4.98 17.34
N CYS A 66 3.89 5.52 16.60
CA CYS A 66 3.81 6.89 16.06
C CYS A 66 2.88 7.05 14.82
N GLY A 67 2.08 6.04 14.46
CA GLY A 67 1.08 6.14 13.39
C GLY A 67 1.54 5.69 12.00
N LYS A 68 2.74 5.09 11.81
CA LYS A 68 3.23 4.63 10.49
C LYS A 68 2.25 3.68 9.79
N SER A 69 1.83 2.63 10.48
CA SER A 69 0.90 1.64 9.94
C SER A 69 -0.49 2.24 9.69
N THR A 70 -0.91 3.18 10.52
CA THR A 70 -2.17 3.92 10.36
C THR A 70 -2.12 4.78 9.09
N LEU A 71 -1.01 5.49 8.86
CA LEU A 71 -0.84 6.28 7.64
C LEU A 71 -0.87 5.40 6.39
N ILE A 72 -0.19 4.24 6.40
CA ILE A 72 -0.20 3.31 5.28
C ILE A 72 -1.61 2.76 5.03
N LYS A 73 -2.36 2.38 6.07
CA LYS A 73 -3.76 1.94 5.94
C LYS A 73 -4.65 3.03 5.34
N LEU A 74 -4.46 4.28 5.77
CA LEU A 74 -5.19 5.43 5.24
C LEU A 74 -4.88 5.65 3.75
N LEU A 75 -3.60 5.59 3.36
CA LEU A 75 -3.19 5.71 1.96
C LEU A 75 -3.77 4.60 1.07
N ASN A 76 -4.04 3.42 1.63
CA ASN A 76 -4.69 2.31 0.92
C ASN A 76 -6.23 2.32 1.00
N GLY A 77 -6.84 3.36 1.59
CA GLY A 77 -8.30 3.47 1.71
C GLY A 77 -8.94 2.40 2.61
N ILE A 78 -8.16 1.78 3.50
CA ILE A 78 -8.65 0.83 4.51
C ILE A 78 -9.31 1.57 5.66
N ILE A 79 -8.81 2.77 5.97
CA ILE A 79 -9.38 3.73 6.91
C ILE A 79 -9.43 5.10 6.27
N PHE A 80 -10.29 5.98 6.78
CA PHE A 80 -10.52 7.31 6.22
C PHE A 80 -10.21 8.41 7.22
N PRO A 81 -9.80 9.61 6.75
CA PRO A 81 -9.57 10.74 7.61
C PRO A 81 -10.82 11.07 8.45
N SER A 82 -10.62 11.34 9.76
CA SER A 82 -11.67 11.94 10.60
C SER A 82 -11.79 13.45 10.32
N GLU A 83 -10.66 14.10 9.96
CA GLU A 83 -10.57 15.49 9.53
C GLU A 83 -9.53 15.62 8.42
N GLY A 84 -9.64 16.67 7.62
CA GLY A 84 -8.76 16.90 6.47
C GLY A 84 -9.22 16.15 5.22
N LYS A 85 -8.36 16.08 4.22
CA LYS A 85 -8.69 15.46 2.92
C LYS A 85 -7.55 14.60 2.39
N TYR A 86 -7.92 13.50 1.77
CA TYR A 86 -7.01 12.64 1.02
C TYR A 86 -7.38 12.63 -0.46
N PHE A 87 -6.38 12.87 -1.33
CA PHE A 87 -6.54 12.82 -2.77
C PHE A 87 -5.57 11.83 -3.40
N TYR A 88 -6.08 11.01 -4.31
CA TYR A 88 -5.31 10.14 -5.19
C TYR A 88 -5.56 10.54 -6.65
N GLN A 89 -4.51 10.93 -7.37
CA GLN A 89 -4.60 11.43 -8.75
C GLN A 89 -5.68 12.52 -8.95
N GLY A 90 -5.84 13.41 -7.96
CA GLY A 90 -6.84 14.48 -7.98
C GLY A 90 -8.24 14.08 -7.52
N HIS A 91 -8.53 12.80 -7.36
CA HIS A 91 -9.81 12.31 -6.83
C HIS A 91 -9.77 12.25 -5.31
N GLU A 92 -10.77 12.81 -4.66
CA GLU A 92 -10.90 12.72 -3.21
C GLU A 92 -11.27 11.30 -2.78
N ILE A 93 -10.47 10.73 -1.88
CA ILE A 93 -10.65 9.39 -1.33
C ILE A 93 -11.27 9.51 0.05
N ASN A 94 -12.49 9.06 0.18
CA ASN A 94 -13.25 9.00 1.42
C ASN A 94 -14.23 7.83 1.40
N GLU A 95 -14.84 7.53 2.53
CA GLU A 95 -15.78 6.41 2.66
C GLU A 95 -16.94 6.48 1.65
N LYS A 96 -17.47 7.69 1.41
CA LYS A 96 -18.59 7.89 0.47
C LYS A 96 -18.15 7.62 -0.98
N ALA A 97 -16.96 8.07 -1.38
CA ALA A 97 -16.43 7.84 -2.72
C ALA A 97 -16.21 6.34 -2.98
N LEU A 98 -15.65 5.61 -2.00
CA LEU A 98 -15.41 4.18 -2.14
C LEU A 98 -16.66 3.29 -1.97
N LYS A 99 -17.84 3.86 -1.63
CA LYS A 99 -19.12 3.14 -1.75
C LYS A 99 -19.54 2.94 -3.21
N ASN A 100 -19.03 3.75 -4.13
CA ASN A 100 -19.19 3.48 -5.57
C ASN A 100 -18.28 2.33 -5.98
N SER A 101 -18.86 1.20 -6.35
CA SER A 101 -18.11 -0.04 -6.65
C SER A 101 -17.12 0.10 -7.81
N GLN A 102 -17.47 0.87 -8.85
CA GLN A 102 -16.60 1.10 -10.00
C GLN A 102 -15.38 1.95 -9.60
N PHE A 103 -15.60 3.01 -8.82
CA PHE A 103 -14.54 3.86 -8.33
C PHE A 103 -13.63 3.12 -7.33
N ALA A 104 -14.22 2.35 -6.42
CA ALA A 104 -13.46 1.51 -5.49
C ALA A 104 -12.59 0.49 -6.23
N LYS A 105 -13.16 -0.21 -7.23
CA LYS A 105 -12.41 -1.16 -8.06
C LYS A 105 -11.24 -0.46 -8.77
N TRP A 106 -11.48 0.69 -9.41
CA TRP A 106 -10.43 1.49 -10.05
C TRP A 106 -9.34 1.87 -9.06
N PHE A 107 -9.70 2.41 -7.89
CA PHE A 107 -8.72 2.85 -6.88
C PHE A 107 -7.86 1.68 -6.37
N HIS A 108 -8.47 0.56 -5.97
CA HIS A 108 -7.74 -0.60 -5.46
C HIS A 108 -6.89 -1.30 -6.52
N GLN A 109 -7.25 -1.22 -7.81
CA GLN A 109 -6.39 -1.68 -8.90
C GLN A 109 -5.09 -0.88 -9.06
N GLN A 110 -5.05 0.35 -8.52
CA GLN A 110 -3.85 1.21 -8.56
C GLN A 110 -2.97 1.08 -7.31
N MET A 111 -3.46 0.39 -6.26
CA MET A 111 -2.82 0.35 -4.94
C MET A 111 -2.46 -1.10 -4.58
N GLY A 112 -1.16 -1.38 -4.45
CA GLY A 112 -0.69 -2.63 -3.85
C GLY A 112 -0.40 -2.43 -2.36
N TYR A 113 -0.87 -3.34 -1.53
CA TYR A 113 -0.61 -3.35 -0.08
C TYR A 113 -0.04 -4.69 0.36
N VAL A 114 1.16 -4.66 0.92
CA VAL A 114 1.80 -5.86 1.48
C VAL A 114 1.72 -5.78 3.00
N PHE A 115 1.07 -6.77 3.61
CA PHE A 115 0.94 -6.83 5.07
C PHE A 115 2.28 -7.08 5.75
N GLN A 116 2.43 -6.59 6.96
CA GLN A 116 3.63 -6.82 7.77
C GLN A 116 3.84 -8.32 8.04
N ASN A 117 2.75 -9.04 8.33
CA ASN A 117 2.74 -10.48 8.49
C ASN A 117 2.15 -11.14 7.23
N ALA A 118 2.98 -11.90 6.51
CA ALA A 118 2.57 -12.62 5.32
C ALA A 118 1.46 -13.67 5.59
N ASP A 119 1.46 -14.29 6.78
CA ASP A 119 0.44 -15.28 7.16
C ASP A 119 -0.99 -14.70 7.22
N THR A 120 -1.13 -13.39 7.42
CA THR A 120 -2.44 -12.72 7.41
C THR A 120 -2.90 -12.32 6.01
N GLN A 121 -2.03 -12.42 5.01
CA GLN A 121 -2.31 -12.07 3.62
C GLN A 121 -2.66 -13.30 2.78
N LEU A 122 -1.97 -14.44 3.02
CA LEU A 122 -2.05 -15.63 2.18
C LEU A 122 -3.15 -16.57 2.69
N PHE A 123 -4.09 -16.94 1.81
CA PHE A 123 -5.27 -17.73 2.19
C PHE A 123 -5.72 -18.75 1.13
N CYS A 124 -5.14 -18.75 -0.09
CA CYS A 124 -5.49 -19.69 -1.15
C CYS A 124 -4.91 -21.08 -0.92
N GLY A 125 -5.35 -22.06 -1.72
CA GLY A 125 -4.93 -23.46 -1.62
C GLY A 125 -3.53 -23.73 -2.17
N SER A 126 -3.03 -22.88 -3.08
CA SER A 126 -1.70 -22.99 -3.69
C SER A 126 -1.08 -21.62 -3.94
N VAL A 127 0.23 -21.60 -4.17
CA VAL A 127 0.98 -20.39 -4.57
C VAL A 127 0.43 -19.82 -5.88
N GLU A 128 0.11 -20.67 -6.84
CA GLU A 128 -0.45 -20.23 -8.13
C GLU A 128 -1.79 -19.52 -7.94
N GLU A 129 -2.71 -20.11 -7.16
CA GLU A 129 -3.99 -19.50 -6.85
C GLU A 129 -3.84 -18.17 -6.12
N GLU A 130 -2.90 -18.08 -5.20
CA GLU A 130 -2.63 -16.86 -4.44
C GLU A 130 -2.18 -15.71 -5.36
N ILE A 131 -1.26 -15.99 -6.28
CA ILE A 131 -0.78 -15.00 -7.26
C ILE A 131 -1.88 -14.64 -8.27
N ALA A 132 -2.67 -15.62 -8.72
CA ALA A 132 -3.76 -15.44 -9.67
C ALA A 132 -4.95 -14.66 -9.06
N PHE A 133 -5.10 -14.68 -7.74
CA PHE A 133 -6.27 -14.12 -7.06
C PHE A 133 -6.53 -12.65 -7.42
N GLY A 134 -5.49 -11.81 -7.36
CA GLY A 134 -5.61 -10.38 -7.74
C GLY A 134 -6.08 -10.18 -9.18
N PRO A 135 -5.41 -10.73 -10.19
CA PRO A 135 -5.82 -10.71 -11.59
C PRO A 135 -7.26 -11.21 -11.84
N VAL A 136 -7.68 -12.29 -11.14
CA VAL A 136 -9.06 -12.81 -11.21
C VAL A 136 -10.05 -11.77 -10.68
N GLN A 137 -9.79 -11.17 -9.51
CA GLN A 137 -10.66 -10.14 -8.94
C GLN A 137 -10.72 -8.86 -9.80
N MET A 138 -9.66 -8.57 -10.54
CA MET A 138 -9.66 -7.50 -11.54
C MET A 138 -10.52 -7.81 -12.75
N GLY A 139 -10.94 -9.07 -12.96
CA GLY A 139 -11.74 -9.52 -14.09
C GLY A 139 -10.96 -9.54 -15.39
N LEU A 140 -9.67 -9.86 -15.34
CA LEU A 140 -8.84 -10.04 -16.52
C LEU A 140 -9.23 -11.31 -17.28
N SER A 141 -8.83 -11.42 -18.55
CA SER A 141 -9.02 -12.65 -19.34
C SER A 141 -8.16 -13.80 -18.78
N GLU A 142 -8.59 -15.03 -18.99
CA GLU A 142 -7.84 -16.22 -18.57
C GLU A 142 -6.41 -16.23 -19.10
N GLU A 143 -6.23 -15.82 -20.35
CA GLU A 143 -4.91 -15.70 -20.98
C GLU A 143 -4.01 -14.69 -20.26
N GLU A 144 -4.54 -13.52 -19.93
CA GLU A 144 -3.80 -12.48 -19.20
C GLU A 144 -3.52 -12.90 -17.76
N ILE A 145 -4.46 -13.56 -17.08
CA ILE A 145 -4.27 -14.12 -15.73
C ILE A 145 -3.11 -15.12 -15.76
N LYS A 146 -3.17 -16.09 -16.66
CA LYS A 146 -2.12 -17.11 -16.80
C LYS A 146 -0.77 -16.48 -17.06
N LYS A 147 -0.69 -15.54 -18.02
CA LYS A 147 0.55 -14.84 -18.34
C LYS A 147 1.14 -14.11 -17.13
N ARG A 148 0.35 -13.31 -16.41
CA ARG A 148 0.82 -12.58 -15.24
C ARG A 148 1.26 -13.50 -14.12
N THR A 149 0.54 -14.58 -13.89
CA THR A 149 0.88 -15.59 -12.88
C THR A 149 2.23 -16.24 -13.21
N GLU A 150 2.46 -16.65 -14.48
CA GLU A 150 3.75 -17.19 -14.91
C GLU A 150 4.89 -16.18 -14.77
N ASP A 151 4.66 -14.92 -15.19
CA ASP A 151 5.63 -13.86 -15.08
C ASP A 151 6.04 -13.61 -13.61
N CYS A 152 5.06 -13.62 -12.68
CA CYS A 152 5.32 -13.48 -11.25
C CYS A 152 6.05 -14.69 -10.67
N LEU A 153 5.62 -15.93 -10.99
CA LEU A 153 6.29 -17.14 -10.56
C LEU A 153 7.77 -17.12 -10.95
N HIS A 154 8.04 -16.74 -12.20
CA HIS A 154 9.40 -16.66 -12.72
C HIS A 154 10.21 -15.53 -12.05
N LEU A 155 9.62 -14.34 -11.93
CA LEU A 155 10.28 -13.15 -11.34
C LEU A 155 10.75 -13.39 -9.89
N PHE A 156 9.94 -14.09 -9.10
CA PHE A 156 10.22 -14.38 -7.69
C PHE A 156 10.89 -15.73 -7.44
N GLY A 157 11.10 -16.55 -8.50
CA GLY A 157 11.68 -17.90 -8.40
C GLY A 157 10.80 -18.85 -7.58
N LEU A 158 9.50 -18.85 -7.88
CA LEU A 158 8.47 -19.62 -7.17
C LEU A 158 7.95 -20.82 -7.98
N GLU A 159 8.48 -21.10 -9.17
CA GLU A 159 7.98 -22.11 -10.10
C GLU A 159 7.88 -23.51 -9.45
N LYS A 160 8.89 -23.86 -8.64
CA LYS A 160 8.93 -25.17 -7.93
C LYS A 160 7.97 -25.26 -6.75
N LEU A 161 7.37 -24.13 -6.37
CA LEU A 161 6.45 -24.01 -5.24
C LEU A 161 5.01 -23.81 -5.70
N ARG A 162 4.77 -23.77 -7.01
CA ARG A 162 3.49 -23.45 -7.65
C ARG A 162 2.29 -24.13 -6.96
N ASP A 163 2.36 -25.44 -6.80
CA ASP A 163 1.26 -26.25 -6.27
C ASP A 163 1.28 -26.38 -4.73
N ARG A 164 2.28 -25.74 -4.06
CA ARG A 164 2.36 -25.83 -2.60
C ARG A 164 1.37 -24.89 -1.93
N PRO A 165 0.68 -25.37 -0.89
CA PRO A 165 -0.11 -24.48 -0.03
C PRO A 165 0.77 -23.45 0.68
N PRO A 166 0.34 -22.17 0.78
CA PRO A 166 1.13 -21.12 1.41
C PRO A 166 1.58 -21.41 2.85
N TYR A 167 0.78 -22.15 3.63
CA TYR A 167 1.13 -22.51 5.02
C TYR A 167 2.32 -23.49 5.12
N HIS A 168 2.70 -24.18 4.04
CA HIS A 168 3.88 -25.05 3.97
C HIS A 168 5.15 -24.31 3.52
N LEU A 169 5.09 -23.01 3.28
CA LEU A 169 6.21 -22.19 2.84
C LEU A 169 7.01 -21.67 4.04
N SER A 170 8.32 -21.49 3.84
CA SER A 170 9.16 -20.72 4.76
C SER A 170 8.74 -19.24 4.80
N GLY A 171 9.11 -18.51 5.87
CA GLY A 171 8.77 -17.10 5.99
C GLY A 171 9.30 -16.23 4.83
N GLY A 172 10.47 -16.59 4.28
CA GLY A 172 11.04 -15.92 3.09
C GLY A 172 10.23 -16.18 1.82
N GLU A 173 9.78 -17.43 1.61
CA GLU A 173 8.93 -17.80 0.48
C GLU A 173 7.55 -17.15 0.58
N LYS A 174 6.92 -17.17 1.76
CA LYS A 174 5.66 -16.45 2.02
C LYS A 174 5.78 -14.96 1.69
N ARG A 175 6.90 -14.34 2.05
CA ARG A 175 7.15 -12.94 1.73
C ARG A 175 7.25 -12.68 0.23
N LYS A 176 7.88 -13.60 -0.53
CA LYS A 176 7.93 -13.52 -1.99
C LYS A 176 6.54 -13.65 -2.61
N VAL A 177 5.74 -14.62 -2.15
CA VAL A 177 4.36 -14.80 -2.63
C VAL A 177 3.48 -13.59 -2.31
N SER A 178 3.65 -12.97 -1.12
CA SER A 178 2.93 -11.74 -0.75
C SER A 178 3.28 -10.52 -1.61
N LEU A 179 4.41 -10.55 -2.32
CA LEU A 179 4.88 -9.48 -3.21
C LEU A 179 4.53 -9.76 -4.68
N ALA A 180 4.28 -11.01 -5.02
CA ALA A 180 3.90 -11.45 -6.36
C ALA A 180 2.45 -11.14 -6.67
#